data_51d78944107e10537ecac7cae590e0af
#
_entry.id   51d78944107e10537ecac7cae590e0af
#
_cell.length_a   1.000
_cell.length_b   1.000
_cell.length_c   1.000
_cell.angle_alpha   90.00
_cell.angle_beta   90.00
_cell.angle_gamma   90.00
#
_symmetry.space_group_name_H-M   'P 1'
#
loop_
_entity.id
_entity.type
_entity.pdbx_description
1 polymer ?
#
loop_
_entity_poly.entity_id
_entity_poly.type
_entity_poly.pdbx_seq_one_letter_code
_entity_poly.pdbx_strand_id
1 'polypeptide(L)'
;RHGMRRTVIIVAVMLCAAIALFASIPRLMRFVWPASGPEPRRASDAYCSATLSSGDNKEMLSVEQALNAEIITRAAVKRGLPDHAATVAIATAMQETRLMNLSYGDRDSVGLFQQRPSQGWGAKEQLMDETYAANRFYDELVKVPNWQSVPVEDAAQSVQRSQYPDRYADWTNLARTWAAGL
;
A
#
# COMPACT_ATOMS: atom_id res chain seq x y z
N ARG A 1 46.03 30.89 -12.44
CA ARG A 1 44.95 31.41 -11.54
C ARG A 1 43.99 32.40 -12.24
N HIS A 2 44.23 32.83 -13.48
CA HIS A 2 43.33 33.77 -14.20
C HIS A 2 42.20 33.08 -15.00
N GLY A 3 42.35 31.82 -15.37
CA GLY A 3 41.33 31.08 -16.15
C GLY A 3 40.07 30.73 -15.38
N MET A 4 40.21 30.39 -14.09
CA MET A 4 39.10 29.90 -13.24
C MET A 4 38.10 31.00 -12.85
N ARG A 5 38.57 32.28 -12.77
CA ARG A 5 37.67 33.41 -12.46
C ARG A 5 36.77 33.80 -13.62
N ARG A 6 37.28 33.65 -14.89
CA ARG A 6 36.47 33.95 -16.08
C ARG A 6 35.37 32.93 -16.32
N THR A 7 35.61 31.64 -16.05
CA THR A 7 34.64 30.58 -16.20
C THR A 7 33.49 30.71 -15.19
N VAL A 8 33.80 31.07 -13.93
CA VAL A 8 32.79 31.27 -12.90
C VAL A 8 31.86 32.46 -13.19
N ILE A 9 32.45 33.55 -13.76
CA ILE A 9 31.67 34.74 -14.11
C ILE A 9 30.76 34.46 -15.32
N ILE A 10 31.20 33.69 -16.32
CA ILE A 10 30.39 33.33 -17.49
C ILE A 10 29.22 32.43 -17.06
N VAL A 11 29.43 31.47 -16.16
CA VAL A 11 28.35 30.58 -15.64
C VAL A 11 27.34 31.37 -14.81
N ALA A 12 27.81 32.34 -14.00
CA ALA A 12 26.91 33.18 -13.20
C ALA A 12 26.07 34.12 -14.10
N VAL A 13 26.63 34.68 -15.15
CA VAL A 13 25.90 35.52 -16.09
C VAL A 13 24.91 34.75 -16.93
N MET A 14 25.22 33.50 -17.33
CA MET A 14 24.28 32.62 -18.01
C MET A 14 23.12 32.19 -17.11
N LEU A 15 23.35 31.95 -15.81
CA LEU A 15 22.30 31.62 -14.87
C LEU A 15 21.35 32.81 -14.61
N CYS A 16 21.89 34.04 -14.52
CA CYS A 16 21.07 35.24 -14.36
C CYS A 16 20.26 35.56 -15.64
N ALA A 17 20.80 35.31 -16.81
CA ALA A 17 20.08 35.48 -18.07
C ALA A 17 18.91 34.48 -18.22
N ALA A 18 19.07 33.25 -17.77
CA ALA A 18 18.00 32.26 -17.77
C ALA A 18 16.85 32.66 -16.84
N ILE A 19 17.15 33.22 -15.67
CA ILE A 19 16.14 33.68 -14.71
C ILE A 19 15.43 34.96 -15.25
N ALA A 20 16.12 35.84 -15.92
CA ALA A 20 15.52 37.04 -16.50
C ALA A 20 14.60 36.73 -17.71
N LEU A 21 14.90 35.69 -18.48
CA LEU A 21 14.04 35.23 -19.59
C LEU A 21 12.71 34.62 -19.09
N PHE A 22 12.71 33.99 -17.90
CA PHE A 22 11.49 33.47 -17.29
C PHE A 22 10.57 34.57 -16.71
N ALA A 23 11.14 35.72 -16.36
CA ALA A 23 10.38 36.88 -15.84
C ALA A 23 9.68 37.67 -16.94
N SER A 24 10.05 37.50 -18.22
CA SER A 24 9.57 38.28 -19.36
C SER A 24 8.47 37.60 -20.17
N ILE A 25 7.92 36.46 -19.72
CA ILE A 25 6.77 35.83 -20.38
C ILE A 25 5.54 36.69 -20.10
N PRO A 26 4.85 37.24 -21.13
CA PRO A 26 3.64 38.05 -20.91
C PRO A 26 2.64 37.25 -20.10
N ARG A 27 2.03 37.89 -19.13
CA ARG A 27 0.98 37.30 -18.24
C ARG A 27 -0.18 36.63 -18.99
N LEU A 28 -0.31 36.83 -20.30
CA LEU A 28 -1.35 36.22 -21.14
C LEU A 28 -1.10 34.76 -21.54
N MET A 29 0.12 34.22 -21.36
CA MET A 29 0.42 32.81 -21.63
C MET A 29 0.71 32.01 -20.34
N ARG A 30 0.22 32.47 -19.21
CA ARG A 30 -0.03 31.54 -18.11
C ARG A 30 -1.18 30.64 -18.54
N PHE A 31 -0.83 29.58 -19.23
CA PHE A 31 -1.69 28.42 -19.30
C PHE A 31 -1.99 28.08 -17.82
N VAL A 32 -3.16 28.52 -17.37
CA VAL A 32 -3.68 28.11 -16.09
C VAL A 32 -3.89 26.62 -16.23
N TRP A 33 -2.89 25.84 -15.88
CA TRP A 33 -3.11 24.45 -15.56
C TRP A 33 -4.20 24.50 -14.51
N PRO A 34 -5.39 23.95 -14.78
CA PRO A 34 -6.41 23.93 -13.76
C PRO A 34 -5.80 23.21 -12.56
N ALA A 35 -5.51 23.95 -11.52
CA ALA A 35 -5.08 23.41 -10.22
C ALA A 35 -6.20 22.62 -9.53
N SER A 36 -7.16 22.13 -10.29
CA SER A 36 -8.35 21.38 -9.89
C SER A 36 -8.49 20.04 -10.58
N GLY A 37 -7.37 19.38 -10.92
CA GLY A 37 -7.39 17.94 -10.88
C GLY A 37 -7.58 17.55 -9.39
N PRO A 38 -8.41 16.54 -9.08
CA PRO A 38 -8.43 16.06 -7.70
C PRO A 38 -6.98 15.74 -7.33
N GLU A 39 -6.44 16.45 -6.34
CA GLU A 39 -5.16 16.05 -5.75
C GLU A 39 -5.26 14.56 -5.44
N PRO A 40 -4.24 13.75 -5.76
CA PRO A 40 -4.25 12.36 -5.34
C PRO A 40 -4.43 12.41 -3.82
N ARG A 41 -5.61 12.00 -3.36
CA ARG A 41 -5.90 11.94 -1.92
C ARG A 41 -4.77 11.16 -1.31
N ARG A 42 -4.07 11.78 -0.36
CA ARG A 42 -3.04 11.07 0.38
C ARG A 42 -3.73 9.84 0.97
N ALA A 43 -3.11 8.70 0.89
CA ALA A 43 -3.65 7.46 1.46
C ALA A 43 -4.14 7.65 2.91
N SER A 44 -3.45 8.51 3.69
CA SER A 44 -3.88 8.92 5.02
C SER A 44 -5.28 9.54 5.09
N ASP A 45 -5.68 10.33 4.08
CA ASP A 45 -6.99 11.01 4.06
C ASP A 45 -8.11 10.03 3.70
N ALA A 46 -7.82 9.07 2.83
CA ALA A 46 -8.74 7.99 2.48
C ALA A 46 -8.99 7.06 3.69
N TYR A 47 -7.97 6.75 4.47
CA TYR A 47 -8.09 5.95 5.69
C TYR A 47 -8.91 6.65 6.78
N CYS A 48 -8.67 7.94 7.02
CA CYS A 48 -9.48 8.72 7.96
C CYS A 48 -10.94 8.78 7.53
N SER A 49 -11.22 8.89 6.23
CA SER A 49 -12.61 8.90 5.70
C SER A 49 -13.27 7.54 5.79
N ALA A 50 -12.56 6.45 5.53
CA ALA A 50 -13.08 5.07 5.59
C ALA A 50 -13.42 4.67 7.03
N THR A 51 -12.59 5.04 8.01
CA THR A 51 -12.86 4.79 9.44
C THR A 51 -14.06 5.57 9.96
N LEU A 52 -14.37 6.73 9.39
CA LEU A 52 -15.52 7.54 9.80
C LEU A 52 -16.85 7.04 9.22
N SER A 53 -16.83 6.30 8.11
CA SER A 53 -18.04 5.81 7.41
C SER A 53 -18.44 4.36 7.73
N SER A 54 -17.57 3.59 8.36
CA SER A 54 -17.90 2.24 8.81
C SER A 54 -18.65 2.33 10.14
N GLY A 55 -19.99 2.07 10.11
CA GLY A 55 -20.86 2.14 11.28
C GLY A 55 -20.27 1.45 12.50
N ASP A 56 -20.87 1.64 13.64
CA ASP A 56 -20.67 1.17 15.04
C ASP A 56 -19.35 0.52 15.53
N ASN A 57 -18.47 0.03 14.66
CA ASN A 57 -17.13 -0.47 14.99
C ASN A 57 -16.04 0.51 14.49
N LYS A 58 -15.84 1.57 15.25
CA LYS A 58 -14.74 2.53 15.06
C LYS A 58 -13.40 1.96 15.54
N GLU A 59 -12.87 0.97 14.86
CA GLU A 59 -11.49 0.58 15.07
C GLU A 59 -10.61 1.54 14.25
N MET A 60 -10.06 2.55 14.93
CA MET A 60 -9.10 3.48 14.30
C MET A 60 -7.79 2.74 14.10
N LEU A 61 -7.37 2.62 12.83
CA LEU A 61 -6.05 2.12 12.49
C LEU A 61 -4.96 3.08 12.96
N SER A 62 -3.87 2.52 13.48
CA SER A 62 -2.62 3.28 13.62
C SER A 62 -2.07 3.64 12.23
N VAL A 63 -1.16 4.61 12.19
CA VAL A 63 -0.47 4.98 10.94
C VAL A 63 0.23 3.78 10.30
N GLU A 64 0.87 2.92 11.10
CA GLU A 64 1.54 1.71 10.62
C GLU A 64 0.55 0.73 9.99
N GLN A 65 -0.57 0.46 10.65
CA GLN A 65 -1.61 -0.42 10.11
C GLN A 65 -2.19 0.10 8.80
N ALA A 66 -2.41 1.43 8.71
CA ALA A 66 -2.90 2.07 7.50
C ALA A 66 -1.90 1.95 6.34
N LEU A 67 -0.62 2.17 6.59
CA LEU A 67 0.45 2.00 5.59
C LEU A 67 0.55 0.54 5.12
N ASN A 68 0.44 -0.41 6.02
CA ASN A 68 0.48 -1.83 5.68
C ASN A 68 -0.73 -2.25 4.82
N ALA A 69 -1.93 -1.74 5.12
CA ALA A 69 -3.10 -1.98 4.27
C ALA A 69 -2.93 -1.35 2.88
N GLU A 70 -2.34 -0.15 2.78
CA GLU A 70 -2.00 0.49 1.51
C GLU A 70 -1.01 -0.36 0.70
N ILE A 71 0.06 -0.87 1.32
CA ILE A 71 1.05 -1.74 0.67
C ILE A 71 0.37 -2.99 0.10
N ILE A 72 -0.48 -3.64 0.88
CA ILE A 72 -1.25 -4.82 0.46
C ILE A 72 -2.12 -4.47 -0.76
N THR A 73 -2.89 -3.38 -0.70
CA THR A 73 -3.78 -2.97 -1.79
C THR A 73 -3.00 -2.61 -3.05
N ARG A 74 -1.91 -1.84 -2.93
CA ARG A 74 -1.04 -1.51 -4.06
C ARG A 74 -0.42 -2.74 -4.73
N ALA A 75 -0.08 -3.77 -3.96
CA ALA A 75 0.42 -5.02 -4.51
C ALA A 75 -0.66 -5.72 -5.36
N ALA A 76 -1.94 -5.74 -4.93
CA ALA A 76 -3.06 -6.26 -5.72
C ALA A 76 -3.24 -5.46 -7.02
N VAL A 77 -3.29 -4.13 -6.94
CA VAL A 77 -3.45 -3.24 -8.10
C VAL A 77 -2.33 -3.44 -9.12
N LYS A 78 -1.07 -3.48 -8.69
CA LYS A 78 0.08 -3.73 -9.58
C LYS A 78 0.01 -5.07 -10.29
N ARG A 79 -0.68 -6.05 -9.72
CA ARG A 79 -0.89 -7.38 -10.31
C ARG A 79 -2.16 -7.46 -11.16
N GLY A 80 -2.94 -6.39 -11.26
CA GLY A 80 -4.24 -6.37 -11.96
C GLY A 80 -5.29 -7.25 -11.30
N LEU A 81 -5.17 -7.50 -9.98
CA LEU A 81 -6.15 -8.28 -9.22
C LEU A 81 -7.36 -7.39 -8.85
N PRO A 82 -8.57 -7.96 -8.76
CA PRO A 82 -9.76 -7.22 -8.35
C PRO A 82 -9.71 -6.85 -6.86
N ASP A 83 -10.51 -5.88 -6.43
CA ASP A 83 -10.63 -5.39 -5.05
C ASP A 83 -10.89 -6.51 -4.03
N HIS A 84 -11.56 -7.57 -4.46
CA HIS A 84 -11.78 -8.76 -3.64
C HIS A 84 -10.46 -9.38 -3.14
N ALA A 85 -9.40 -9.38 -3.97
CA ALA A 85 -8.08 -9.88 -3.55
C ALA A 85 -7.51 -9.05 -2.40
N ALA A 86 -7.56 -7.72 -2.52
CA ALA A 86 -7.11 -6.82 -1.46
C ALA A 86 -7.94 -7.02 -0.18
N THR A 87 -9.26 -7.18 -0.31
CA THR A 87 -10.16 -7.47 0.81
C THR A 87 -9.75 -8.76 1.53
N VAL A 88 -9.52 -9.85 0.80
CA VAL A 88 -9.08 -11.14 1.39
C VAL A 88 -7.75 -10.97 2.11
N ALA A 89 -6.77 -10.30 1.48
CA ALA A 89 -5.44 -10.13 2.07
C ALA A 89 -5.48 -9.24 3.33
N ILE A 90 -6.21 -8.12 3.31
CA ILE A 90 -6.35 -7.23 4.46
C ILE A 90 -7.06 -7.95 5.62
N ALA A 91 -8.17 -8.66 5.35
CA ALA A 91 -8.87 -9.44 6.37
C ALA A 91 -7.95 -10.51 6.99
N THR A 92 -7.13 -11.15 6.16
CA THR A 92 -6.14 -12.11 6.63
C THR A 92 -5.10 -11.45 7.54
N ALA A 93 -4.46 -10.38 7.10
CA ALA A 93 -3.44 -9.68 7.88
C ALA A 93 -4.01 -9.08 9.18
N MET A 94 -5.28 -8.62 9.17
CA MET A 94 -5.97 -8.20 10.40
C MET A 94 -6.11 -9.35 11.39
N GLN A 95 -6.49 -10.54 10.94
CA GLN A 95 -6.65 -11.70 11.82
C GLN A 95 -5.30 -12.19 12.35
N GLU A 96 -4.27 -12.23 11.51
CA GLU A 96 -2.97 -12.78 11.87
C GLU A 96 -2.17 -11.86 12.80
N THR A 97 -2.15 -10.56 12.52
CA THR A 97 -1.23 -9.61 13.17
C THR A 97 -1.84 -8.26 13.52
N ARG A 98 -3.12 -8.05 13.27
CA ARG A 98 -3.74 -6.72 13.31
C ARG A 98 -3.04 -5.73 12.38
N LEU A 99 -2.63 -6.18 11.20
CA LEU A 99 -1.85 -5.39 10.21
C LEU A 99 -0.50 -4.87 10.75
N MET A 100 0.09 -5.54 11.73
CA MET A 100 1.42 -5.21 12.25
C MET A 100 2.47 -6.12 11.63
N ASN A 101 3.62 -5.57 11.22
CA ASN A 101 4.71 -6.38 10.65
C ASN A 101 5.56 -7.00 11.76
N LEU A 102 5.12 -8.13 12.30
CA LEU A 102 5.72 -8.76 13.48
C LEU A 102 6.94 -9.63 13.13
N SER A 103 8.06 -9.40 13.80
CA SER A 103 9.29 -10.21 13.63
C SER A 103 9.25 -11.56 14.37
N TYR A 104 8.12 -11.91 14.96
CA TYR A 104 7.87 -13.10 15.76
C TYR A 104 6.45 -13.62 15.55
N GLY A 105 6.21 -14.89 15.92
CA GLY A 105 4.90 -15.53 15.87
C GLY A 105 4.97 -16.96 16.39
N ASP A 106 3.95 -17.77 16.08
CA ASP A 106 3.99 -19.20 16.41
C ASP A 106 5.09 -19.88 15.58
N ARG A 107 5.96 -20.64 16.27
CA ARG A 107 7.12 -21.32 15.69
C ARG A 107 8.04 -20.32 14.97
N ASP A 108 8.18 -20.44 13.64
CA ASP A 108 9.00 -19.56 12.81
C ASP A 108 8.20 -18.55 11.97
N SER A 109 6.93 -18.32 12.34
CA SER A 109 6.04 -17.36 11.66
C SER A 109 6.51 -15.93 11.84
N VAL A 110 6.47 -15.13 10.78
CA VAL A 110 6.83 -13.70 10.79
C VAL A 110 6.00 -12.90 9.80
N GLY A 111 6.06 -11.58 9.95
CA GLY A 111 5.48 -10.62 9.00
C GLY A 111 3.98 -10.47 9.14
N LEU A 112 3.41 -9.68 8.23
CA LEU A 112 1.98 -9.31 8.19
C LEU A 112 1.03 -10.50 8.18
N PHE A 113 1.41 -11.59 7.50
CA PHE A 113 0.57 -12.76 7.26
C PHE A 113 1.00 -13.98 8.08
N GLN A 114 1.92 -13.83 9.05
CA GLN A 114 2.48 -14.93 9.83
C GLN A 114 2.94 -16.10 8.97
N GLN A 115 3.62 -15.76 7.86
CA GLN A 115 4.18 -16.73 6.93
C GLN A 115 5.43 -17.40 7.52
N ARG A 116 5.63 -18.67 7.18
CA ARG A 116 6.68 -19.50 7.80
C ARG A 116 7.79 -19.84 6.80
N PRO A 117 9.06 -19.44 7.07
CA PRO A 117 10.20 -19.86 6.27
C PRO A 117 10.30 -21.37 6.08
N SER A 118 10.07 -22.15 7.15
CA SER A 118 10.12 -23.62 7.10
C SER A 118 9.04 -24.25 6.21
N GLN A 119 8.03 -23.49 5.81
CA GLN A 119 6.96 -23.95 4.91
C GLN A 119 7.10 -23.42 3.48
N GLY A 120 8.26 -22.86 3.13
CA GLY A 120 8.57 -22.43 1.78
C GLY A 120 7.98 -21.07 1.37
N TRP A 121 7.54 -20.25 2.33
CA TRP A 121 7.02 -18.93 2.03
C TRP A 121 8.12 -17.94 1.59
N GLY A 122 9.36 -18.14 2.02
CA GLY A 122 10.52 -17.31 1.74
C GLY A 122 11.47 -17.25 2.93
N ALA A 123 12.61 -16.59 2.80
CA ALA A 123 13.50 -16.33 3.93
C ALA A 123 12.86 -15.33 4.89
N LYS A 124 13.27 -15.36 6.16
CA LYS A 124 12.72 -14.47 7.20
C LYS A 124 12.85 -13.00 6.80
N GLU A 125 14.00 -12.60 6.28
CA GLU A 125 14.28 -11.23 5.87
C GLU A 125 13.36 -10.77 4.71
N GLN A 126 13.01 -11.68 3.81
CA GLN A 126 12.08 -11.42 2.72
C GLN A 126 10.63 -11.29 3.24
N LEU A 127 10.23 -12.14 4.18
CA LEU A 127 8.89 -12.12 4.77
C LEU A 127 8.65 -10.89 5.66
N MET A 128 9.71 -10.24 6.12
CA MET A 128 9.66 -8.96 6.83
C MET A 128 9.56 -7.74 5.90
N ASP A 129 9.70 -7.93 4.57
CA ASP A 129 9.32 -6.93 3.58
C ASP A 129 7.82 -7.10 3.28
N GLU A 130 7.03 -6.08 3.61
CA GLU A 130 5.56 -6.12 3.51
C GLU A 130 5.09 -6.33 2.06
N THR A 131 5.81 -5.75 1.10
CA THR A 131 5.50 -5.91 -0.34
C THR A 131 5.78 -7.33 -0.80
N TYR A 132 6.90 -7.92 -0.38
CA TYR A 132 7.21 -9.31 -0.67
C TYR A 132 6.17 -10.25 -0.05
N ALA A 133 5.85 -10.08 1.23
CA ALA A 133 4.88 -10.88 1.96
C ALA A 133 3.49 -10.84 1.30
N ALA A 134 3.03 -9.64 0.90
CA ALA A 134 1.77 -9.47 0.18
C ALA A 134 1.79 -10.18 -1.18
N ASN A 135 2.87 -10.06 -1.95
CA ASN A 135 3.00 -10.75 -3.22
C ASN A 135 2.99 -12.27 -3.06
N ARG A 136 3.67 -12.81 -2.04
CA ARG A 136 3.64 -14.24 -1.75
C ARG A 136 2.24 -14.72 -1.35
N PHE A 137 1.49 -13.90 -0.59
CA PHE A 137 0.09 -14.20 -0.29
C PHE A 137 -0.74 -14.29 -1.58
N TYR A 138 -0.61 -13.32 -2.49
CA TYR A 138 -1.34 -13.32 -3.76
C TYR A 138 -0.93 -14.47 -4.69
N ASP A 139 0.35 -14.90 -4.67
CA ASP A 139 0.79 -16.08 -5.43
C ASP A 139 0.04 -17.35 -5.00
N GLU A 140 -0.32 -17.48 -3.74
CA GLU A 140 -1.11 -18.62 -3.25
C GLU A 140 -2.62 -18.38 -3.45
N LEU A 141 -3.11 -17.16 -3.23
CA LEU A 141 -4.52 -16.83 -3.43
C LEU A 141 -5.00 -17.15 -4.85
N VAL A 142 -4.23 -16.78 -5.86
CA VAL A 142 -4.63 -17.00 -7.27
C VAL A 142 -4.67 -18.48 -7.67
N LYS A 143 -4.11 -19.39 -6.86
CA LYS A 143 -4.18 -20.84 -7.06
C LYS A 143 -5.44 -21.45 -6.45
N VAL A 144 -6.14 -20.74 -5.58
CA VAL A 144 -7.37 -21.23 -4.94
C VAL A 144 -8.50 -21.25 -5.98
N PRO A 145 -9.16 -22.39 -6.21
CA PRO A 145 -10.26 -22.45 -7.17
C PRO A 145 -11.39 -21.47 -6.80
N ASN A 146 -11.86 -20.71 -7.80
CA ASN A 146 -12.98 -19.77 -7.67
C ASN A 146 -12.77 -18.68 -6.59
N TRP A 147 -11.55 -18.37 -6.22
CA TRP A 147 -11.23 -17.41 -5.15
C TRP A 147 -11.93 -16.05 -5.34
N GLN A 148 -12.23 -15.64 -6.58
CA GLN A 148 -12.90 -14.37 -6.88
C GLN A 148 -14.37 -14.33 -6.46
N SER A 149 -15.01 -15.49 -6.24
CA SER A 149 -16.45 -15.61 -5.98
C SER A 149 -16.78 -16.29 -4.66
N VAL A 150 -15.80 -16.90 -4.01
CA VAL A 150 -16.02 -17.47 -2.66
C VAL A 150 -15.98 -16.39 -1.59
N PRO A 151 -16.59 -16.60 -0.43
CA PRO A 151 -16.48 -15.68 0.71
C PRO A 151 -15.03 -15.38 1.10
N VAL A 152 -14.81 -14.20 1.65
CA VAL A 152 -13.47 -13.74 2.04
C VAL A 152 -12.80 -14.71 3.01
N GLU A 153 -13.56 -15.20 3.99
CA GLU A 153 -13.11 -16.17 4.99
C GLU A 153 -12.67 -17.50 4.37
N ASP A 154 -13.38 -17.97 3.36
CA ASP A 154 -13.08 -19.24 2.67
C ASP A 154 -11.80 -19.10 1.85
N ALA A 155 -11.65 -17.97 1.14
CA ALA A 155 -10.43 -17.67 0.37
C ALA A 155 -9.22 -17.53 1.30
N ALA A 156 -9.34 -16.77 2.39
CA ALA A 156 -8.30 -16.58 3.39
C ALA A 156 -7.88 -17.92 4.02
N GLN A 157 -8.85 -18.73 4.42
CA GLN A 157 -8.63 -20.06 5.00
C GLN A 157 -7.89 -20.99 4.03
N SER A 158 -8.25 -20.95 2.74
CA SER A 158 -7.61 -21.78 1.72
C SER A 158 -6.12 -21.47 1.54
N VAL A 159 -5.73 -20.19 1.73
CA VAL A 159 -4.33 -19.75 1.68
C VAL A 159 -3.59 -20.10 2.97
N GLN A 160 -4.16 -19.73 4.12
CA GLN A 160 -3.49 -19.81 5.43
C GLN A 160 -3.57 -21.18 6.10
N ARG A 161 -4.61 -21.98 5.79
CA ARG A 161 -4.87 -23.27 6.42
C ARG A 161 -4.91 -23.19 7.95
N SER A 162 -5.49 -22.10 8.46
CA SER A 162 -5.61 -21.81 9.89
C SER A 162 -6.49 -22.85 10.61
N GLN A 163 -6.26 -22.99 11.92
CA GLN A 163 -7.14 -23.79 12.79
C GLN A 163 -8.46 -23.07 13.16
N TYR A 164 -8.58 -21.76 12.82
CA TYR A 164 -9.72 -20.92 13.18
C TYR A 164 -10.28 -20.19 11.94
N PRO A 165 -10.94 -20.91 11.01
CA PRO A 165 -11.40 -20.35 9.74
C PRO A 165 -12.41 -19.22 9.89
N ASP A 166 -13.32 -19.31 10.88
CA ASP A 166 -14.44 -18.38 11.05
C ASP A 166 -14.00 -16.95 11.45
N ARG A 167 -12.79 -16.80 11.97
CA ARG A 167 -12.32 -15.50 12.47
C ARG A 167 -11.99 -14.49 11.38
N TYR A 168 -11.79 -14.92 10.15
CA TYR A 168 -11.55 -14.00 9.02
C TYR A 168 -12.82 -13.22 8.65
N ALA A 169 -14.01 -13.79 8.89
CA ALA A 169 -15.30 -13.16 8.62
C ALA A 169 -15.48 -11.85 9.41
N ASP A 170 -14.96 -11.78 10.63
CA ASP A 170 -15.06 -10.61 11.52
C ASP A 170 -14.44 -9.35 10.88
N TRP A 171 -13.47 -9.53 9.99
CA TRP A 171 -12.72 -8.45 9.34
C TRP A 171 -13.22 -8.09 7.94
N THR A 172 -14.13 -8.87 7.35
CA THR A 172 -14.55 -8.73 5.95
C THR A 172 -15.09 -7.34 5.62
N ASN A 173 -15.98 -6.80 6.45
CA ASN A 173 -16.59 -5.48 6.19
C ASN A 173 -15.56 -4.36 6.30
N LEU A 174 -14.70 -4.41 7.29
CA LEU A 174 -13.63 -3.45 7.51
C LEU A 174 -12.61 -3.50 6.37
N ALA A 175 -12.17 -4.69 5.99
CA ALA A 175 -11.23 -4.91 4.90
C ALA A 175 -11.78 -4.43 3.55
N ARG A 176 -13.08 -4.66 3.27
CA ARG A 176 -13.74 -4.17 2.05
C ARG A 176 -13.78 -2.64 2.00
N THR A 177 -14.07 -2.00 3.11
CA THR A 177 -14.08 -0.52 3.19
C THR A 177 -12.69 0.05 2.91
N TRP A 178 -11.65 -0.55 3.42
CA TRP A 178 -10.27 -0.10 3.18
C TRP A 178 -9.78 -0.39 1.76
N ALA A 179 -10.05 -1.58 1.23
CA ALA A 179 -9.67 -1.92 -0.13
C ALA A 179 -10.32 -1.01 -1.18
N ALA A 180 -11.55 -0.58 -0.95
CA ALA A 180 -12.28 0.33 -1.86
C ALA A 180 -11.87 1.81 -1.71
N GLY A 181 -11.22 2.20 -0.61
CA GLY A 181 -10.81 3.58 -0.32
C GLY A 181 -9.41 3.94 -0.82
N LEU A 182 -8.68 2.97 -1.36
CA LEU A 182 -7.28 3.08 -1.81
C LEU A 182 -7.16 3.01 -3.32
#